data_6a8b0a1ce33a8340e1799b6f9892f469
#
_entry.id   6a8b0a1ce33a8340e1799b6f9892f469
#
_cell.length_a   1.000
_cell.length_b   1.000
_cell.length_c   1.000
_cell.angle_alpha   90.00
_cell.angle_beta   90.00
_cell.angle_gamma   90.00
#
_symmetry.space_group_name_H-M   'P 1'
#
loop_
_entity.id
_entity.type
_entity.pdbx_description
1 polymer ?
#
loop_
_entity_poly.entity_id
_entity_poly.type
_entity_poly.pdbx_seq_one_letter_code
_entity_poly.pdbx_strand_id
1 'polypeptide(L)'
;MKAILEYTDYRKFIQDYYDERKRDSAFTWREFARNAGFSSAVFLKYVCEGKKNLSISAAGSVANAMGLAGFEKTYFVLMVTYAHAKGDEAKMEAFEKRCALARSHKVRVLGGEEFDYYKSWKNPLLRELAPHMPGARPAEMARACKPKISTAEAVETLEFLEDANLLKKDRNGNYVQTDKSISMGSVDAVPIAAKDLQRQMGELAVKALDLPLAERSMSGVVLGLTQDAYERIKKELLECRRRIIAIATESSETQRVYRLNMQLFPISERLDQCDGDEKVDESGCHPGLVPESVGSRIE
;
A
#
# COMPACT_ATOMS: atom_id res chain seq x y z
N MET A 1 1.84 -4.34 29.38
CA MET A 1 1.42 -4.45 27.94
C MET A 1 1.40 -3.07 27.31
N LYS A 2 1.68 -2.93 26.01
CA LYS A 2 1.51 -1.67 25.26
C LYS A 2 0.03 -1.34 25.08
N ALA A 3 -0.30 -0.08 24.76
CA ALA A 3 -1.66 0.29 24.37
C ALA A 3 -2.07 -0.45 23.08
N ILE A 4 -3.35 -0.81 22.96
CA ILE A 4 -3.86 -1.57 21.79
C ILE A 4 -3.56 -0.86 20.47
N LEU A 5 -3.48 0.45 20.47
CA LEU A 5 -3.21 1.28 19.30
C LEU A 5 -1.78 1.14 18.75
N GLU A 6 -0.88 0.58 19.54
CA GLU A 6 0.50 0.26 19.13
C GLU A 6 0.63 -1.11 18.46
N TYR A 7 -0.48 -1.84 18.34
CA TYR A 7 -0.49 -3.14 17.69
C TYR A 7 -1.11 -3.06 16.29
N THR A 8 -0.48 -3.75 15.35
CA THR A 8 -0.98 -3.95 13.99
C THR A 8 -1.60 -5.33 13.80
N ASP A 9 -1.18 -6.31 14.59
CA ASP A 9 -1.64 -7.69 14.55
C ASP A 9 -2.39 -8.04 15.85
N TYR A 10 -3.66 -8.42 15.72
CA TYR A 10 -4.51 -8.84 16.83
C TYR A 10 -4.00 -10.09 17.54
N ARG A 11 -3.29 -10.99 16.83
CA ARG A 11 -2.72 -12.21 17.42
C ARG A 11 -1.63 -11.88 18.42
N LYS A 12 -0.77 -10.93 18.07
CA LYS A 12 0.28 -10.45 18.95
C LYS A 12 -0.30 -9.74 20.17
N PHE A 13 -1.36 -8.96 20.00
CA PHE A 13 -2.05 -8.33 21.12
C PHE A 13 -2.64 -9.36 22.09
N ILE A 14 -3.31 -10.42 21.57
CA ILE A 14 -3.84 -11.52 22.39
C ILE A 14 -2.70 -12.24 23.15
N GLN A 15 -1.58 -12.50 22.46
CA GLN A 15 -0.43 -13.19 23.05
C GLN A 15 0.17 -12.36 24.19
N ASP A 16 0.45 -11.08 23.95
CA ASP A 16 1.04 -10.17 24.96
C ASP A 16 0.10 -10.02 26.17
N TYR A 17 -1.22 -9.94 25.96
CA TYR A 17 -2.21 -9.94 27.04
C TYR A 17 -2.13 -11.23 27.88
N TYR A 18 -2.08 -12.38 27.22
CA TYR A 18 -1.96 -13.65 27.91
C TYR A 18 -0.67 -13.74 28.72
N ASP A 19 0.46 -13.35 28.15
CA ASP A 19 1.77 -13.42 28.79
C ASP A 19 1.86 -12.49 30.00
N GLU A 20 1.28 -11.30 29.94
CA GLU A 20 1.19 -10.38 31.08
C GLU A 20 0.33 -10.98 32.20
N ARG A 21 -0.89 -11.44 31.89
CA ARG A 21 -1.78 -12.04 32.88
C ARG A 21 -1.19 -13.29 33.53
N LYS A 22 -0.45 -14.09 32.75
CA LYS A 22 0.22 -15.28 33.24
C LYS A 22 1.38 -14.97 34.18
N ARG A 23 2.07 -13.84 34.01
CA ARG A 23 3.13 -13.39 34.94
C ARG A 23 2.56 -13.00 36.29
N ASP A 24 1.40 -12.37 36.30
CA ASP A 24 0.79 -11.80 37.50
C ASP A 24 -0.14 -12.77 38.22
N SER A 25 -0.47 -13.93 37.61
CA SER A 25 -1.43 -14.89 38.15
C SER A 25 -1.26 -16.29 37.55
N ALA A 26 -1.98 -17.28 38.09
CA ALA A 26 -2.06 -18.63 37.55
C ALA A 26 -2.96 -18.73 36.30
N PHE A 27 -3.05 -17.65 35.49
CA PHE A 27 -3.89 -17.57 34.30
C PHE A 27 -3.49 -18.58 33.23
N THR A 28 -4.46 -19.27 32.67
CA THR A 28 -4.25 -20.35 31.71
C THR A 28 -5.02 -20.12 30.41
N TRP A 29 -4.56 -20.71 29.30
CA TRP A 29 -5.29 -20.70 28.02
C TRP A 29 -6.70 -21.28 28.15
N ARG A 30 -6.89 -22.27 29.02
CA ARG A 30 -8.20 -22.85 29.31
C ARG A 30 -9.14 -21.83 29.94
N GLU A 31 -8.66 -21.09 30.91
CA GLU A 31 -9.43 -20.04 31.57
C GLU A 31 -9.75 -18.90 30.58
N PHE A 32 -8.78 -18.47 29.82
CA PHE A 32 -8.99 -17.43 28.81
C PHE A 32 -10.02 -17.83 27.77
N ALA A 33 -9.91 -19.06 27.21
CA ALA A 33 -10.88 -19.59 26.27
C ALA A 33 -12.30 -19.66 26.85
N ARG A 34 -12.43 -20.11 28.10
CA ARG A 34 -13.71 -20.16 28.82
C ARG A 34 -14.32 -18.79 28.98
N ASN A 35 -13.52 -17.80 29.43
CA ASN A 35 -13.97 -16.42 29.62
C ASN A 35 -14.40 -15.75 28.30
N ALA A 36 -13.80 -16.15 27.19
CA ALA A 36 -14.16 -15.71 25.84
C ALA A 36 -15.30 -16.54 25.19
N GLY A 37 -15.86 -17.53 25.91
CA GLY A 37 -16.98 -18.34 25.42
C GLY A 37 -16.61 -19.48 24.49
N PHE A 38 -15.34 -19.94 24.46
CA PHE A 38 -14.91 -21.07 23.65
C PHE A 38 -14.90 -22.36 24.45
N SER A 39 -15.40 -23.43 23.83
CA SER A 39 -15.35 -24.82 24.38
C SER A 39 -13.92 -25.39 24.32
N SER A 40 -13.14 -25.05 23.33
CA SER A 40 -11.78 -25.53 23.14
C SER A 40 -10.77 -24.72 23.96
N ALA A 41 -10.15 -25.36 24.95
CA ALA A 41 -9.15 -24.74 25.84
C ALA A 41 -7.89 -24.22 25.15
N VAL A 42 -7.58 -24.72 23.95
CA VAL A 42 -6.36 -24.37 23.19
C VAL A 42 -6.65 -23.48 21.96
N PHE A 43 -7.92 -23.14 21.71
CA PHE A 43 -8.31 -22.40 20.52
C PHE A 43 -7.56 -21.07 20.39
N LEU A 44 -7.57 -20.24 21.44
CA LEU A 44 -6.90 -18.94 21.42
C LEU A 44 -5.38 -19.05 21.27
N LYS A 45 -4.77 -20.10 21.85
CA LYS A 45 -3.36 -20.42 21.62
C LYS A 45 -3.08 -20.67 20.13
N TYR A 46 -3.92 -21.49 19.47
CA TYR A 46 -3.79 -21.76 18.03
C TYR A 46 -4.04 -20.52 17.17
N VAL A 47 -4.88 -19.59 17.62
CA VAL A 47 -5.06 -18.30 16.95
C VAL A 47 -3.77 -17.50 17.01
N CYS A 48 -3.12 -17.39 18.17
CA CYS A 48 -1.84 -16.68 18.32
C CYS A 48 -0.73 -17.32 17.49
N GLU A 49 -0.69 -18.65 17.39
CA GLU A 49 0.26 -19.41 16.58
C GLU A 49 -0.04 -19.36 15.06
N GLY A 50 -1.09 -18.66 14.64
CA GLY A 50 -1.50 -18.59 13.23
C GLY A 50 -2.16 -19.85 12.66
N LYS A 51 -2.34 -20.93 13.48
CA LYS A 51 -2.94 -22.20 13.07
C LYS A 51 -4.46 -22.15 12.92
N LYS A 52 -5.10 -21.16 13.55
CA LYS A 52 -6.54 -20.90 13.49
C LYS A 52 -6.80 -19.41 13.32
N ASN A 53 -7.95 -19.08 12.77
CA ASN A 53 -8.38 -17.70 12.62
C ASN A 53 -9.48 -17.39 13.65
N LEU A 54 -9.43 -16.20 14.23
CA LEU A 54 -10.50 -15.66 15.08
C LEU A 54 -11.56 -15.04 14.16
N SER A 55 -12.80 -15.55 14.22
CA SER A 55 -13.87 -14.94 13.42
C SER A 55 -14.21 -13.53 13.90
N ILE A 56 -14.71 -12.69 13.00
CA ILE A 56 -15.16 -11.32 13.34
C ILE A 56 -16.27 -11.36 14.39
N SER A 57 -17.19 -12.33 14.29
CA SER A 57 -18.28 -12.50 15.27
C SER A 57 -17.78 -12.87 16.68
N ALA A 58 -16.68 -13.61 16.78
CA ALA A 58 -16.08 -13.97 18.06
C ALA A 58 -15.13 -12.91 18.62
N ALA A 59 -14.67 -11.96 17.80
CA ALA A 59 -13.73 -10.93 18.21
C ALA A 59 -14.25 -10.08 19.39
N GLY A 60 -15.56 -9.77 19.38
CA GLY A 60 -16.20 -9.03 20.48
C GLY A 60 -16.16 -9.75 21.82
N SER A 61 -16.32 -11.09 21.81
CA SER A 61 -16.23 -11.92 23.03
C SER A 61 -14.80 -12.00 23.57
N VAL A 62 -13.83 -12.15 22.68
CA VAL A 62 -12.40 -12.12 23.07
C VAL A 62 -12.02 -10.76 23.62
N ALA A 63 -12.45 -9.67 23.00
CA ALA A 63 -12.24 -8.30 23.51
C ALA A 63 -12.81 -8.14 24.92
N ASN A 64 -14.05 -8.59 25.16
CA ASN A 64 -14.67 -8.58 26.48
C ASN A 64 -13.86 -9.39 27.52
N ALA A 65 -13.40 -10.58 27.15
CA ALA A 65 -12.59 -11.43 28.01
C ALA A 65 -11.22 -10.82 28.37
N MET A 66 -10.72 -9.92 27.52
CA MET A 66 -9.53 -9.12 27.78
C MET A 66 -9.82 -7.83 28.55
N GLY A 67 -11.08 -7.52 28.86
CA GLY A 67 -11.50 -6.32 29.55
C GLY A 67 -11.53 -5.06 28.67
N LEU A 68 -11.45 -5.22 27.34
CA LEU A 68 -11.54 -4.08 26.43
C LEU A 68 -12.98 -3.55 26.35
N ALA A 69 -13.14 -2.24 26.43
CA ALA A 69 -14.42 -1.55 26.37
C ALA A 69 -14.37 -0.36 25.40
N GLY A 70 -15.54 0.15 25.02
CA GLY A 70 -15.65 1.36 24.21
C GLY A 70 -14.85 1.28 22.89
N PHE A 71 -13.99 2.28 22.67
CA PHE A 71 -13.19 2.38 21.47
C PHE A 71 -12.13 1.28 21.33
N GLU A 72 -11.55 0.81 22.43
CA GLU A 72 -10.52 -0.26 22.41
C GLU A 72 -11.11 -1.58 21.88
N LYS A 73 -12.33 -1.91 22.31
CA LYS A 73 -13.05 -3.07 21.81
C LYS A 73 -13.34 -2.93 20.31
N THR A 74 -13.80 -1.75 19.88
CA THR A 74 -14.08 -1.49 18.45
C THR A 74 -12.78 -1.56 17.65
N TYR A 75 -11.68 -1.00 18.16
CA TYR A 75 -10.37 -1.05 17.52
C TYR A 75 -9.87 -2.49 17.35
N PHE A 76 -10.01 -3.32 18.38
CA PHE A 76 -9.66 -4.75 18.32
C PHE A 76 -10.47 -5.49 17.24
N VAL A 77 -11.78 -5.27 17.19
CA VAL A 77 -12.65 -5.87 16.16
C VAL A 77 -12.22 -5.44 14.76
N LEU A 78 -11.86 -4.16 14.57
CA LEU A 78 -11.35 -3.66 13.29
C LEU A 78 -9.99 -4.29 12.91
N MET A 79 -9.11 -4.59 13.87
CA MET A 79 -7.88 -5.34 13.59
C MET A 79 -8.18 -6.75 13.07
N VAL A 80 -9.16 -7.44 13.67
CA VAL A 80 -9.60 -8.76 13.20
C VAL A 80 -10.26 -8.65 11.83
N THR A 81 -11.11 -7.64 11.61
CA THR A 81 -11.75 -7.39 10.31
C THR A 81 -10.71 -7.17 9.21
N TYR A 82 -9.71 -6.33 9.47
CA TYR A 82 -8.60 -6.10 8.55
C TYR A 82 -7.87 -7.40 8.18
N ALA A 83 -7.57 -8.24 9.18
CA ALA A 83 -6.86 -9.50 8.95
C ALA A 83 -7.67 -10.51 8.13
N HIS A 84 -9.02 -10.40 8.12
CA HIS A 84 -9.92 -11.26 7.35
C HIS A 84 -10.40 -10.66 6.03
N ALA A 85 -10.12 -9.40 5.78
CA ALA A 85 -10.53 -8.72 4.57
C ALA A 85 -9.91 -9.36 3.33
N LYS A 86 -10.74 -9.66 2.35
CA LYS A 86 -10.33 -10.22 1.06
C LYS A 86 -10.20 -9.11 0.03
N GLY A 87 -9.01 -9.02 -0.58
CA GLY A 87 -8.70 -7.98 -1.55
C GLY A 87 -8.27 -6.65 -0.91
N ASP A 88 -7.65 -5.81 -1.75
CA ASP A 88 -7.03 -4.56 -1.31
C ASP A 88 -8.07 -3.53 -0.87
N GLU A 89 -9.23 -3.47 -1.54
CA GLU A 89 -10.31 -2.51 -1.24
C GLU A 89 -10.89 -2.74 0.17
N ALA A 90 -11.24 -3.99 0.51
CA ALA A 90 -11.76 -4.32 1.82
C ALA A 90 -10.73 -4.11 2.94
N LYS A 91 -9.46 -4.36 2.68
CA LYS A 91 -8.37 -4.06 3.62
C LYS A 91 -8.20 -2.56 3.81
N MET A 92 -8.24 -1.79 2.72
CA MET A 92 -8.18 -0.34 2.73
C MET A 92 -9.29 0.23 3.62
N GLU A 93 -10.55 -0.17 3.38
CA GLU A 93 -11.72 0.27 4.15
C GLU A 93 -11.58 -0.06 5.64
N ALA A 94 -11.18 -1.29 5.98
CA ALA A 94 -11.01 -1.69 7.38
C ALA A 94 -9.90 -0.89 8.08
N PHE A 95 -8.81 -0.57 7.38
CA PHE A 95 -7.73 0.25 7.91
C PHE A 95 -8.15 1.71 8.07
N GLU A 96 -8.87 2.28 7.12
CA GLU A 96 -9.41 3.64 7.20
C GLU A 96 -10.35 3.82 8.40
N LYS A 97 -11.27 2.86 8.62
CA LYS A 97 -12.13 2.84 9.80
C LYS A 97 -11.34 2.83 11.11
N ARG A 98 -10.26 2.07 11.15
CA ARG A 98 -9.36 2.01 12.30
C ARG A 98 -8.65 3.33 12.55
N CYS A 99 -8.12 3.96 11.49
CA CYS A 99 -7.51 5.29 11.56
C CYS A 99 -8.51 6.37 11.98
N ALA A 100 -9.71 6.37 11.41
CA ALA A 100 -10.76 7.32 11.76
C ALA A 100 -11.18 7.21 13.24
N LEU A 101 -11.31 5.98 13.75
CA LEU A 101 -11.62 5.74 15.17
C LEU A 101 -10.51 6.28 16.08
N ALA A 102 -9.25 6.07 15.75
CA ALA A 102 -8.14 6.56 16.54
C ALA A 102 -8.03 8.09 16.50
N ARG A 103 -8.25 8.72 15.34
CA ARG A 103 -8.28 10.19 15.19
C ARG A 103 -9.38 10.83 16.05
N SER A 104 -10.58 10.23 16.10
CA SER A 104 -11.68 10.74 16.94
C SER A 104 -11.34 10.74 18.43
N HIS A 105 -10.39 9.91 18.85
CA HIS A 105 -9.89 9.84 20.25
C HIS A 105 -8.55 10.55 20.43
N LYS A 106 -8.09 11.35 19.44
CA LYS A 106 -6.79 12.06 19.43
C LYS A 106 -5.59 11.14 19.64
N VAL A 107 -5.69 9.92 19.15
CA VAL A 107 -4.62 8.92 19.27
C VAL A 107 -4.06 8.60 17.89
N ARG A 108 -2.73 8.54 17.82
CA ARG A 108 -1.98 8.25 16.60
C ARG A 108 -1.91 6.74 16.35
N VAL A 109 -2.26 6.30 15.16
CA VAL A 109 -2.10 4.89 14.71
C VAL A 109 -0.72 4.72 14.08
N LEU A 110 -0.03 3.65 14.41
CA LEU A 110 1.23 3.32 13.77
C LEU A 110 1.03 3.14 12.26
N GLY A 111 1.76 3.92 11.48
CA GLY A 111 1.67 3.93 10.01
C GLY A 111 0.45 4.66 9.42
N GLY A 112 -0.37 5.32 10.25
CA GLY A 112 -1.54 6.07 9.76
C GLY A 112 -1.15 7.26 8.88
N GLU A 113 -0.06 7.96 9.21
CA GLU A 113 0.41 9.09 8.41
C GLU A 113 1.04 8.63 7.10
N GLU A 114 1.83 7.56 7.13
CA GLU A 114 2.39 6.93 5.93
C GLU A 114 1.27 6.42 5.03
N PHE A 115 0.23 5.81 5.58
CA PHE A 115 -0.94 5.39 4.84
C PHE A 115 -1.65 6.57 4.18
N ASP A 116 -1.97 7.63 4.94
CA ASP A 116 -2.65 8.82 4.44
C ASP A 116 -1.79 9.55 3.38
N TYR A 117 -0.46 9.55 3.52
CA TYR A 117 0.44 10.11 2.50
C TYR A 117 0.35 9.39 1.16
N TYR A 118 0.32 8.07 1.17
CA TYR A 118 0.22 7.26 -0.06
C TYR A 118 -1.18 7.20 -0.66
N LYS A 119 -2.19 7.70 0.05
CA LYS A 119 -3.59 7.70 -0.40
C LYS A 119 -3.85 8.63 -1.59
N SER A 120 -3.06 9.68 -1.76
CA SER A 120 -3.28 10.68 -2.80
C SER A 120 -1.99 11.11 -3.49
N TRP A 121 -2.02 11.15 -4.83
CA TRP A 121 -0.94 11.70 -5.65
C TRP A 121 -0.64 13.18 -5.39
N LYS A 122 -1.58 13.93 -4.80
CA LYS A 122 -1.43 15.35 -4.45
C LYS A 122 -0.42 15.52 -3.31
N ASN A 123 -0.35 14.57 -2.37
CA ASN A 123 0.55 14.66 -1.22
C ASN A 123 2.03 14.72 -1.64
N PRO A 124 2.59 13.78 -2.41
CA PRO A 124 3.96 13.90 -2.89
C PRO A 124 4.16 15.10 -3.83
N LEU A 125 3.16 15.45 -4.65
CA LEU A 125 3.27 16.61 -5.53
C LEU A 125 3.39 17.90 -4.74
N LEU A 126 2.48 18.20 -3.81
CA LEU A 126 2.50 19.45 -3.03
C LEU A 126 3.66 19.50 -2.04
N ARG A 127 4.11 18.36 -1.52
CA ARG A 127 5.33 18.29 -0.70
C ARG A 127 6.57 18.79 -1.46
N GLU A 128 6.68 18.43 -2.75
CA GLU A 128 7.78 18.89 -3.61
C GLU A 128 7.54 20.30 -4.15
N LEU A 129 6.31 20.68 -4.47
CA LEU A 129 5.98 21.94 -5.13
C LEU A 129 6.01 23.15 -4.18
N ALA A 130 5.43 23.01 -2.98
CA ALA A 130 5.19 24.13 -2.06
C ALA A 130 6.49 24.88 -1.63
N PRO A 131 7.63 24.21 -1.36
CA PRO A 131 8.87 24.88 -1.04
C PRO A 131 9.42 25.77 -2.18
N HIS A 132 9.06 25.47 -3.43
CA HIS A 132 9.51 26.21 -4.61
C HIS A 132 8.54 27.33 -5.04
N MET A 133 7.50 27.58 -4.23
CA MET A 133 6.52 28.65 -4.45
C MET A 133 6.43 29.57 -3.22
N PRO A 134 7.53 30.26 -2.83
CA PRO A 134 7.54 31.11 -1.65
C PRO A 134 6.48 32.21 -1.76
N GLY A 135 5.73 32.45 -0.68
CA GLY A 135 4.66 33.44 -0.63
C GLY A 135 3.38 33.08 -1.41
N ALA A 136 3.36 31.97 -2.16
CA ALA A 136 2.18 31.58 -2.93
C ALA A 136 1.05 31.10 -2.01
N ARG A 137 -0.17 31.50 -2.36
CA ARG A 137 -1.40 31.04 -1.70
C ARG A 137 -1.78 29.63 -2.22
N PRO A 138 -2.53 28.84 -1.44
CA PRO A 138 -2.99 27.51 -1.87
C PRO A 138 -3.68 27.50 -3.25
N ALA A 139 -4.45 28.56 -3.59
CA ALA A 139 -5.08 28.69 -4.90
C ALA A 139 -4.07 28.82 -6.06
N GLU A 140 -2.90 29.38 -5.82
CA GLU A 140 -1.84 29.50 -6.82
C GLU A 140 -1.11 28.17 -6.99
N MET A 141 -0.83 27.47 -5.91
CA MET A 141 -0.29 26.11 -5.92
C MET A 141 -1.24 25.12 -6.62
N ALA A 142 -2.55 25.23 -6.36
CA ALA A 142 -3.57 24.41 -7.02
C ALA A 142 -3.56 24.59 -8.55
N ARG A 143 -3.40 25.83 -9.03
CA ARG A 143 -3.29 26.12 -10.47
C ARG A 143 -1.99 25.63 -11.11
N ALA A 144 -0.92 25.53 -10.33
CA ALA A 144 0.38 25.01 -10.78
C ALA A 144 0.40 23.48 -10.91
N CYS A 145 -0.54 22.76 -10.32
CA CYS A 145 -0.65 21.30 -10.44
C CYS A 145 -1.08 20.89 -11.87
N LYS A 146 -0.57 19.73 -12.32
CA LYS A 146 -1.03 19.06 -13.56
C LYS A 146 -1.41 17.60 -13.25
N PRO A 147 -2.69 17.20 -13.34
CA PRO A 147 -3.87 18.05 -13.62
C PRO A 147 -4.12 19.09 -12.50
N LYS A 148 -4.81 20.18 -12.84
CA LYS A 148 -5.20 21.19 -11.87
C LYS A 148 -6.09 20.57 -10.80
N ILE A 149 -5.92 21.03 -9.56
CA ILE A 149 -6.75 20.65 -8.42
C ILE A 149 -7.54 21.88 -7.93
N SER A 150 -8.54 21.66 -7.12
CA SER A 150 -9.28 22.75 -6.48
C SER A 150 -8.47 23.41 -5.36
N THR A 151 -8.81 24.64 -5.01
CA THR A 151 -8.20 25.32 -3.86
C THR A 151 -8.44 24.56 -2.56
N ALA A 152 -9.65 23.98 -2.38
CA ALA A 152 -9.97 23.19 -1.20
C ALA A 152 -9.05 21.97 -1.06
N GLU A 153 -8.84 21.20 -2.14
CA GLU A 153 -7.92 20.08 -2.15
C GLU A 153 -6.47 20.48 -1.84
N ALA A 154 -6.04 21.65 -2.33
CA ALA A 154 -4.70 22.14 -2.01
C ALA A 154 -4.56 22.51 -0.53
N VAL A 155 -5.58 23.16 0.07
CA VAL A 155 -5.61 23.49 1.51
C VAL A 155 -5.56 22.23 2.33
N GLU A 156 -6.47 21.28 2.09
CA GLU A 156 -6.54 20.01 2.81
C GLU A 156 -5.22 19.23 2.75
N THR A 157 -4.61 19.19 1.56
CA THR A 157 -3.31 18.51 1.37
C THR A 157 -2.18 19.19 2.13
N LEU A 158 -2.12 20.54 2.11
CA LEU A 158 -1.07 21.27 2.82
C LEU A 158 -1.24 21.16 4.33
N GLU A 159 -2.46 21.25 4.86
CA GLU A 159 -2.76 21.03 6.27
C GLU A 159 -2.34 19.61 6.71
N PHE A 160 -2.71 18.60 5.92
CA PHE A 160 -2.25 17.23 6.17
C PHE A 160 -0.72 17.13 6.23
N LEU A 161 0.00 17.74 5.27
CA LEU A 161 1.46 17.68 5.21
C LEU A 161 2.12 18.43 6.40
N GLU A 162 1.51 19.52 6.89
CA GLU A 162 1.95 20.21 8.12
C GLU A 162 1.70 19.33 9.35
N ASP A 163 0.50 18.77 9.51
CA ASP A 163 0.12 17.92 10.65
C ASP A 163 0.96 16.63 10.72
N ALA A 164 1.27 16.06 9.55
CA ALA A 164 2.15 14.92 9.42
C ALA A 164 3.64 15.28 9.63
N ASN A 165 3.97 16.56 9.85
CA ASN A 165 5.32 17.08 9.96
C ASN A 165 6.21 16.74 8.75
N LEU A 166 5.65 16.81 7.55
CA LEU A 166 6.34 16.60 6.27
C LEU A 166 6.69 17.93 5.59
N LEU A 167 5.90 18.96 5.90
CA LEU A 167 6.16 20.36 5.64
C LEU A 167 6.08 21.16 6.95
N LYS A 168 6.75 22.29 6.99
CA LYS A 168 6.60 23.30 8.03
C LYS A 168 6.70 24.69 7.41
N LYS A 169 6.17 25.71 8.07
CA LYS A 169 6.37 27.10 7.66
C LYS A 169 7.62 27.66 8.33
N ASP A 170 8.43 28.35 7.56
CA ASP A 170 9.55 29.13 8.05
C ASP A 170 9.07 30.44 8.73
N ARG A 171 10.01 31.29 9.17
CA ARG A 171 9.71 32.57 9.81
C ARG A 171 8.99 33.56 8.91
N ASN A 172 9.08 33.37 7.59
CA ASN A 172 8.44 34.21 6.58
C ASN A 172 7.09 33.63 6.12
N GLY A 173 6.66 32.51 6.67
CA GLY A 173 5.44 31.80 6.28
C GLY A 173 5.58 30.93 5.03
N ASN A 174 6.78 30.73 4.50
CA ASN A 174 7.02 29.88 3.34
C ASN A 174 7.11 28.41 3.77
N TYR A 175 6.61 27.52 2.92
CA TYR A 175 6.74 26.09 3.14
C TYR A 175 8.18 25.62 2.93
N VAL A 176 8.66 24.80 3.84
CA VAL A 176 9.94 24.10 3.73
C VAL A 176 9.73 22.62 4.11
N GLN A 177 10.44 21.74 3.43
CA GLN A 177 10.43 20.31 3.79
C GLN A 177 11.11 20.11 5.13
N THR A 178 10.62 19.11 5.87
CA THR A 178 11.28 18.63 7.07
C THR A 178 12.21 17.47 6.74
N ASP A 179 13.10 17.12 7.67
CA ASP A 179 13.98 15.94 7.55
C ASP A 179 13.22 14.60 7.70
N LYS A 180 11.91 14.65 7.96
CA LYS A 180 11.10 13.44 8.10
C LYS A 180 11.01 12.72 6.75
N SER A 181 11.63 11.56 6.69
CA SER A 181 11.46 10.64 5.58
C SER A 181 10.18 9.84 5.72
N ILE A 182 9.52 9.55 4.61
CA ILE A 182 8.40 8.63 4.57
C ILE A 182 8.94 7.26 4.21
N SER A 183 8.93 6.37 5.21
CA SER A 183 9.35 4.99 5.04
C SER A 183 8.14 4.12 4.69
N MET A 184 8.27 3.26 3.69
CA MET A 184 7.32 2.17 3.44
C MET A 184 7.46 1.04 4.47
N GLY A 185 7.80 1.39 5.72
CA GLY A 185 8.13 0.45 6.78
C GLY A 185 6.99 -0.48 7.19
N SER A 186 7.13 -1.11 8.26
CA SER A 186 6.53 -2.26 8.90
C SER A 186 5.00 -2.34 9.11
N VAL A 187 4.17 -1.53 8.44
CA VAL A 187 2.71 -1.59 8.60
C VAL A 187 2.06 -2.22 7.38
N ASP A 188 1.29 -3.28 7.57
CA ASP A 188 0.69 -4.08 6.49
C ASP A 188 -0.21 -3.27 5.53
N ALA A 189 -0.79 -2.17 5.98
CA ALA A 189 -1.64 -1.32 5.15
C ALA A 189 -0.88 -0.33 4.26
N VAL A 190 0.38 0.01 4.60
CA VAL A 190 1.20 0.93 3.80
C VAL A 190 1.49 0.38 2.40
N PRO A 191 1.82 -0.91 2.21
CA PRO A 191 1.95 -1.50 0.88
C PRO A 191 0.69 -1.39 0.03
N ILE A 192 -0.50 -1.50 0.64
CA ILE A 192 -1.79 -1.38 -0.06
C ILE A 192 -2.01 0.07 -0.53
N ALA A 193 -1.79 1.05 0.34
CA ALA A 193 -1.87 2.47 -0.02
C ALA A 193 -0.83 2.85 -1.09
N ALA A 194 0.40 2.33 -0.98
CA ALA A 194 1.44 2.52 -1.98
C ALA A 194 1.05 1.94 -3.34
N LYS A 195 0.35 0.79 -3.37
CA LYS A 195 -0.19 0.19 -4.60
C LYS A 195 -1.26 1.10 -5.23
N ASP A 196 -2.14 1.68 -4.44
CA ASP A 196 -3.13 2.63 -4.93
C ASP A 196 -2.49 3.91 -5.48
N LEU A 197 -1.48 4.47 -4.79
CA LEU A 197 -0.69 5.57 -5.32
C LEU A 197 -0.03 5.21 -6.67
N GLN A 198 0.52 4.00 -6.82
CA GLN A 198 1.11 3.56 -8.10
C GLN A 198 0.05 3.51 -9.22
N ARG A 199 -1.20 3.11 -8.92
CA ARG A 199 -2.31 3.15 -9.86
C ARG A 199 -2.60 4.59 -10.30
N GLN A 200 -2.78 5.51 -9.34
CA GLN A 200 -3.00 6.94 -9.61
C GLN A 200 -1.86 7.53 -10.46
N MET A 201 -0.60 7.21 -10.14
CA MET A 201 0.56 7.68 -10.90
C MET A 201 0.63 7.07 -12.32
N GLY A 202 0.13 5.84 -12.50
CA GLY A 202 -0.06 5.22 -13.81
C GLY A 202 -1.09 5.97 -14.65
N GLU A 203 -2.23 6.32 -14.07
CA GLU A 203 -3.28 7.11 -14.72
C GLU A 203 -2.77 8.50 -15.13
N LEU A 204 -1.96 9.15 -14.29
CA LEU A 204 -1.30 10.40 -14.63
C LEU A 204 -0.32 10.23 -15.80
N ALA A 205 0.40 9.11 -15.87
CA ALA A 205 1.29 8.83 -17.00
C ALA A 205 0.51 8.64 -18.31
N VAL A 206 -0.66 7.99 -18.27
CA VAL A 206 -1.56 7.90 -19.44
C VAL A 206 -2.00 9.29 -19.91
N LYS A 207 -2.45 10.15 -19.00
CA LYS A 207 -2.81 11.54 -19.33
C LYS A 207 -1.64 12.36 -19.88
N ALA A 208 -0.42 12.03 -19.46
CA ALA A 208 0.78 12.72 -19.94
C ALA A 208 1.15 12.34 -21.40
N LEU A 209 0.50 11.35 -22.00
CA LEU A 209 0.65 11.05 -23.44
C LEU A 209 0.17 12.19 -24.34
N ASP A 210 -0.73 13.05 -23.85
CA ASP A 210 -1.25 14.20 -24.58
C ASP A 210 -0.33 15.43 -24.48
N LEU A 211 0.74 15.38 -23.68
CA LEU A 211 1.72 16.46 -23.59
C LEU A 211 2.61 16.50 -24.86
N PRO A 212 3.13 17.68 -25.23
CA PRO A 212 4.14 17.80 -26.28
C PRO A 212 5.35 16.89 -26.02
N LEU A 213 5.95 16.35 -27.08
CA LEU A 213 7.11 15.45 -26.97
C LEU A 213 8.29 16.05 -26.20
N ALA A 214 8.47 17.38 -26.29
CA ALA A 214 9.52 18.09 -25.54
C ALA A 214 9.26 18.15 -24.02
N GLU A 215 8.03 17.88 -23.55
CA GLU A 215 7.67 17.96 -22.14
C GLU A 215 7.60 16.59 -21.45
N ARG A 216 7.75 15.49 -22.23
CA ARG A 216 7.66 14.12 -21.70
C ARG A 216 8.77 13.24 -22.27
N SER A 217 9.14 12.23 -21.51
CA SER A 217 10.00 11.13 -21.95
C SER A 217 9.32 9.83 -21.58
N MET A 218 8.93 9.07 -22.59
CA MET A 218 8.26 7.77 -22.41
C MET A 218 8.93 6.75 -23.30
N SER A 219 9.40 5.67 -22.69
CA SER A 219 10.02 4.56 -23.38
C SER A 219 9.65 3.27 -22.69
N GLY A 220 9.67 2.19 -23.44
CA GLY A 220 9.42 0.85 -22.93
C GLY A 220 10.07 -0.18 -23.81
N VAL A 221 10.32 -1.35 -23.26
CA VAL A 221 10.84 -2.52 -23.97
C VAL A 221 10.14 -3.78 -23.48
N VAL A 222 9.87 -4.70 -24.39
CA VAL A 222 9.34 -6.03 -24.07
C VAL A 222 10.51 -7.01 -24.09
N LEU A 223 10.68 -7.77 -23.00
CA LEU A 223 11.83 -8.65 -22.79
C LEU A 223 11.37 -10.03 -22.35
N GLY A 224 11.92 -11.07 -22.98
CA GLY A 224 11.90 -12.42 -22.40
C GLY A 224 13.01 -12.56 -21.39
N LEU A 225 12.68 -12.94 -20.14
CA LEU A 225 13.65 -12.98 -19.03
C LEU A 225 13.64 -14.33 -18.32
N THR A 226 14.83 -14.76 -17.92
CA THR A 226 14.98 -15.76 -16.84
C THR A 226 14.79 -15.10 -15.48
N GLN A 227 14.56 -15.90 -14.43
CA GLN A 227 14.44 -15.37 -13.07
C GLN A 227 15.73 -14.63 -12.63
N ASP A 228 16.91 -15.15 -12.98
CA ASP A 228 18.19 -14.48 -12.68
C ASP A 228 18.29 -13.12 -13.38
N ALA A 229 17.97 -13.06 -14.67
CA ALA A 229 17.96 -11.79 -15.42
C ALA A 229 16.96 -10.77 -14.83
N TYR A 230 15.77 -11.22 -14.41
CA TYR A 230 14.79 -10.38 -13.72
C TYR A 230 15.37 -9.76 -12.43
N GLU A 231 16.00 -10.56 -11.57
CA GLU A 231 16.60 -10.04 -10.32
C GLU A 231 17.76 -9.08 -10.58
N ARG A 232 18.55 -9.32 -11.61
CA ARG A 232 19.63 -8.41 -12.02
C ARG A 232 19.08 -7.07 -12.52
N ILE A 233 18.04 -7.09 -13.36
CA ILE A 233 17.38 -5.87 -13.85
C ILE A 233 16.78 -5.08 -12.68
N LYS A 234 16.16 -5.74 -11.69
CA LYS A 234 15.67 -5.06 -10.48
C LYS A 234 16.77 -4.28 -9.75
N LYS A 235 17.98 -4.85 -9.65
CA LYS A 235 19.13 -4.16 -9.05
C LYS A 235 19.55 -2.95 -9.89
N GLU A 236 19.63 -3.09 -11.21
CA GLU A 236 19.95 -1.99 -12.11
C GLU A 236 18.91 -0.85 -12.03
N LEU A 237 17.62 -1.16 -11.96
CA LEU A 237 16.58 -0.16 -11.78
C LEU A 237 16.73 0.59 -10.44
N LEU A 238 17.10 -0.12 -9.37
CA LEU A 238 17.36 0.50 -8.07
C LEU A 238 18.56 1.47 -8.13
N GLU A 239 19.66 1.05 -8.74
CA GLU A 239 20.86 1.89 -8.90
C GLU A 239 20.60 3.07 -9.84
N CYS A 240 19.88 2.85 -10.94
CA CYS A 240 19.44 3.92 -11.84
C CYS A 240 18.61 4.96 -11.08
N ARG A 241 17.64 4.53 -10.27
CA ARG A 241 16.84 5.43 -9.44
C ARG A 241 17.70 6.24 -8.47
N ARG A 242 18.71 5.64 -7.84
CA ARG A 242 19.65 6.35 -6.94
C ARG A 242 20.42 7.43 -7.68
N ARG A 243 20.96 7.11 -8.87
CA ARG A 243 21.66 8.09 -9.72
C ARG A 243 20.77 9.25 -10.14
N ILE A 244 19.53 8.96 -10.52
CA ILE A 244 18.56 10.01 -10.90
C ILE A 244 18.23 10.93 -9.73
N ILE A 245 18.05 10.38 -8.52
CA ILE A 245 17.83 11.17 -7.31
C ILE A 245 19.05 12.07 -7.05
N ALA A 246 20.27 11.55 -7.19
CA ALA A 246 21.48 12.37 -7.03
C ALA A 246 21.50 13.55 -8.01
N ILE A 247 21.24 13.31 -9.30
CA ILE A 247 21.14 14.37 -10.31
C ILE A 247 20.09 15.42 -9.93
N ALA A 248 18.91 14.97 -9.47
CA ALA A 248 17.83 15.89 -9.08
C ALA A 248 18.20 16.75 -7.86
N THR A 249 19.06 16.26 -6.97
CA THR A 249 19.50 16.97 -5.76
C THR A 249 20.69 17.91 -5.99
N GLU A 250 21.37 17.83 -7.13
CA GLU A 250 22.46 18.75 -7.51
C GLU A 250 21.94 20.14 -7.87
N SER A 251 20.69 20.25 -8.29
CA SER A 251 20.08 21.50 -8.73
C SER A 251 19.52 22.29 -7.55
N SER A 252 19.96 23.54 -7.37
CA SER A 252 19.44 24.44 -6.33
C SER A 252 18.11 25.11 -6.73
N GLU A 253 17.79 25.14 -8.02
CA GLU A 253 16.59 25.78 -8.56
C GLU A 253 15.67 24.76 -9.22
N THR A 254 14.43 24.70 -8.76
CA THR A 254 13.40 23.85 -9.34
C THR A 254 12.45 24.68 -10.19
N GLN A 255 12.36 24.37 -11.48
CA GLN A 255 11.44 25.01 -12.41
C GLN A 255 10.11 24.27 -12.55
N ARG A 256 10.11 22.95 -12.30
CA ARG A 256 8.92 22.09 -12.45
C ARG A 256 9.10 20.81 -11.64
N VAL A 257 8.02 20.33 -11.05
CA VAL A 257 8.00 18.99 -10.41
C VAL A 257 7.64 17.93 -11.44
N TYR A 258 8.44 16.85 -11.49
CA TYR A 258 8.26 15.73 -12.39
C TYR A 258 7.97 14.45 -11.62
N ARG A 259 7.21 13.57 -12.22
CA ARG A 259 7.07 12.17 -11.78
C ARG A 259 7.86 11.26 -12.71
N LEU A 260 8.73 10.44 -12.15
CA LEU A 260 9.35 9.30 -12.82
C LEU A 260 8.65 8.01 -12.38
N ASN A 261 8.08 7.26 -13.32
CA ASN A 261 7.58 5.92 -13.09
C ASN A 261 8.57 4.90 -13.68
N MET A 262 8.95 3.93 -12.87
CA MET A 262 9.80 2.80 -13.28
C MET A 262 9.06 1.51 -12.94
N GLN A 263 8.63 0.76 -13.95
CA GLN A 263 7.77 -0.40 -13.78
C GLN A 263 8.36 -1.59 -14.54
N LEU A 264 8.50 -2.72 -13.86
CA LEU A 264 8.88 -4.00 -14.44
C LEU A 264 7.87 -5.04 -13.95
N PHE A 265 7.09 -5.60 -14.86
CA PHE A 265 6.02 -6.54 -14.53
C PHE A 265 5.84 -7.55 -15.66
N PRO A 266 5.34 -8.77 -15.37
CA PRO A 266 5.07 -9.76 -16.39
C PRO A 266 3.83 -9.39 -17.20
N ILE A 267 3.89 -9.70 -18.49
CA ILE A 267 2.78 -9.58 -19.47
C ILE A 267 2.44 -10.93 -20.12
N SER A 268 3.02 -12.01 -19.61
CA SER A 268 2.71 -13.39 -19.98
C SER A 268 2.68 -14.28 -18.73
N GLU A 269 2.05 -15.44 -18.84
CA GLU A 269 2.20 -16.52 -17.86
C GLU A 269 3.63 -17.09 -17.91
N ARG A 270 3.96 -17.86 -16.89
CA ARG A 270 5.24 -18.57 -16.84
C ARG A 270 5.24 -19.72 -17.86
N LEU A 271 6.23 -19.73 -18.74
CA LEU A 271 6.31 -20.73 -19.82
C LEU A 271 6.52 -22.17 -19.29
N ASP A 272 7.16 -22.31 -18.12
CA ASP A 272 7.37 -23.60 -17.43
C ASP A 272 6.10 -24.18 -16.77
N GLN A 273 5.00 -23.44 -16.75
CA GLN A 273 3.70 -23.86 -16.19
C GLN A 273 2.65 -24.16 -17.26
N CYS A 274 2.93 -23.87 -18.53
CA CYS A 274 1.99 -24.10 -19.62
C CYS A 274 1.91 -25.57 -20.10
N ASP A 275 2.80 -26.45 -19.63
CA ASP A 275 2.88 -27.87 -20.08
C ASP A 275 1.96 -28.81 -19.28
N GLY A 276 1.04 -28.30 -18.46
CA GLY A 276 0.32 -29.10 -17.45
C GLY A 276 -1.15 -29.44 -17.68
N ASP A 277 -1.88 -28.84 -18.63
CA ASP A 277 -3.35 -28.98 -18.72
C ASP A 277 -3.92 -29.24 -20.13
N GLU A 278 -3.19 -29.89 -21.03
CA GLU A 278 -3.82 -30.56 -22.17
C GLU A 278 -3.65 -32.08 -22.05
N LYS A 279 -4.53 -32.73 -21.29
CA LYS A 279 -4.94 -34.10 -21.60
C LYS A 279 -5.74 -34.04 -22.88
N VAL A 280 -5.06 -34.21 -24.01
CA VAL A 280 -5.71 -34.48 -25.29
C VAL A 280 -6.42 -35.82 -25.11
N ASP A 281 -7.73 -35.77 -25.16
CA ASP A 281 -8.60 -36.95 -25.24
C ASP A 281 -8.36 -37.61 -26.60
N GLU A 282 -7.62 -38.72 -26.63
CA GLU A 282 -7.40 -39.55 -27.80
C GLU A 282 -8.69 -40.30 -28.12
N SER A 283 -9.66 -39.62 -28.74
CA SER A 283 -10.72 -40.28 -29.48
C SER A 283 -11.29 -39.38 -30.55
N GLY A 284 -10.75 -39.49 -31.77
CA GLY A 284 -11.32 -38.80 -32.95
C GLY A 284 -10.44 -38.81 -34.15
N CYS A 285 -10.14 -40.00 -34.69
CA CYS A 285 -9.72 -40.15 -36.07
C CYS A 285 -10.76 -39.58 -37.04
N HIS A 286 -10.41 -38.55 -37.80
CA HIS A 286 -10.99 -38.29 -39.10
C HIS A 286 -9.88 -38.17 -40.11
N PRO A 287 -9.90 -39.02 -41.19
CA PRO A 287 -8.97 -38.94 -42.30
C PRO A 287 -9.49 -37.99 -43.36
N GLY A 288 -8.59 -37.21 -43.90
CA GLY A 288 -8.72 -36.71 -45.26
C GLY A 288 -9.03 -35.23 -45.41
N LEU A 289 -7.98 -34.48 -45.76
CA LEU A 289 -8.02 -33.49 -46.82
C LEU A 289 -6.57 -33.20 -47.24
N VAL A 290 -6.25 -33.66 -48.46
CA VAL A 290 -5.01 -33.41 -49.20
C VAL A 290 -5.06 -31.97 -49.74
N PRO A 291 -4.01 -31.15 -49.59
CA PRO A 291 -3.98 -29.87 -50.28
C PRO A 291 -3.53 -30.08 -51.75
N GLU A 292 -4.38 -29.67 -52.65
CA GLU A 292 -4.03 -29.53 -54.07
C GLU A 292 -2.96 -28.47 -54.28
N SER A 293 -1.93 -28.87 -54.98
CA SER A 293 -0.89 -28.03 -55.56
C SER A 293 -1.46 -27.11 -56.64
N VAL A 294 -1.36 -25.79 -56.48
CA VAL A 294 -1.52 -24.84 -57.58
C VAL A 294 -0.15 -24.29 -57.95
N GLY A 295 0.23 -24.70 -59.16
CA GLY A 295 1.48 -24.34 -59.81
C GLY A 295 1.55 -22.88 -60.23
N SER A 296 2.80 -22.48 -60.32
CA SER A 296 3.35 -21.27 -60.90
C SER A 296 2.75 -20.87 -62.23
N ARG A 297 2.52 -19.56 -62.47
CA ARG A 297 2.89 -18.88 -63.73
C ARG A 297 3.17 -17.40 -63.51
N ILE A 298 4.31 -17.05 -64.00
CA ILE A 298 4.91 -15.76 -64.27
C ILE A 298 4.13 -15.05 -65.34
N GLU A 299 3.80 -13.80 -65.24
CA GLU A 299 4.10 -12.70 -66.15
C GLU A 299 4.00 -11.37 -65.44
#